data_0ccd784c2426144ef30ee0489f35ecee
#
_entry.id   0ccd784c2426144ef30ee0489f35ecee
#
_cell.length_a   1.000
_cell.length_b   1.000
_cell.length_c   1.000
_cell.angle_alpha   90.00
_cell.angle_beta   90.00
_cell.angle_gamma   90.00
#
_symmetry.space_group_name_H-M   'P 1'
#
loop_
_entity.id
_entity.type
_entity.pdbx_description
1 polymer ?
#
loop_
_entity_poly.entity_id
_entity_poly.type
_entity_poly.pdbx_seq_one_letter_code
_entity_poly.pdbx_strand_id
1 'polypeptide(L)'
;MMSRLRHPYVMSTVGVFFVLLITLLVVDRPVKSEREVQKRVALGKKPTLKHHVPVWLWRGLCVNVGLAGVLVALAPLASRRVTRSGLDGPEHRLKVGEWLMVATAAGVFALSAAPRLSHSLWGDEENLMQTCIADQVTLNADGSVSIAPTAWIETLWNYDRPTNHMGYTVVARLFHEALYSPGSGATDAFFSETAVRLPVLLSGLGWFWAMAWCCMVWGWARGVAPVALALAGHAWMVRYGVDARGYGFVVLLVFLLVGLLGRALQTGAWRWWLGYGLAQFYLLWVHPGAIHAPVMLNLTAVVMVFSDSDKSARLALAGRWMVANLCTAMLVIGVMAPILTPFIAFLKRRALAGSLDLDWFQDAASYLLVGAPWFSWGAGNRFSTSLRDGALLSREWMLVFLVLLSALAGVGIWRVVRERRTVALPLFLIGGPALMILHAVVGETRPYQWYLLPFFPALCLLWVIALAGFKRRALWSAGAFLVAGVHLSAWNQSKLLQEAPIESIRESVALTRKITNPRHPDYNKGVMTAASVMNPGCYDPGAWRFKSVDELRVLMNKADGSRVPLFVNFGFRGLYETMPDVLRLLDDPQLFERVAVLPGQFVSTTREVVRYRGTARH
;
A
#
# COMPACT_ATOMS: atom_id res chain seq x y z
N MET A 1 46.78 -10.47 2.57
CA MET A 1 45.64 -11.16 1.90
C MET A 1 44.91 -12.10 2.85
N MET A 2 45.58 -13.01 3.57
CA MET A 2 44.98 -13.99 4.50
C MET A 2 44.18 -13.37 5.65
N SER A 3 44.60 -12.24 6.23
CA SER A 3 43.81 -11.57 7.30
C SER A 3 42.46 -11.05 6.85
N ARG A 4 42.29 -10.71 5.58
CA ARG A 4 41.01 -10.26 5.00
C ARG A 4 40.05 -11.42 4.75
N LEU A 5 40.52 -12.61 4.47
CA LEU A 5 39.70 -13.82 4.29
C LEU A 5 39.08 -14.30 5.61
N ARG A 6 39.69 -13.97 6.76
CA ARG A 6 39.14 -14.26 8.12
C ARG A 6 38.19 -13.22 8.64
N HIS A 7 37.87 -12.20 7.84
CA HIS A 7 36.91 -11.18 8.28
C HIS A 7 35.51 -11.79 8.40
N PRO A 8 34.76 -11.53 9.50
CA PRO A 8 33.45 -12.15 9.75
C PRO A 8 32.49 -12.05 8.56
N TYR A 9 32.46 -10.92 7.87
CA TYR A 9 31.59 -10.73 6.70
C TYR A 9 31.96 -11.61 5.51
N VAL A 10 33.25 -11.82 5.25
CA VAL A 10 33.69 -12.74 4.19
C VAL A 10 33.26 -14.15 4.53
N MET A 11 33.46 -14.58 5.78
CA MET A 11 33.01 -15.91 6.23
C MET A 11 31.50 -16.06 6.14
N SER A 12 30.74 -15.03 6.52
CA SER A 12 29.27 -15.06 6.40
C SER A 12 28.80 -15.15 4.95
N THR A 13 29.41 -14.40 4.02
CA THR A 13 29.02 -14.47 2.60
C THR A 13 29.35 -15.81 1.98
N VAL A 14 30.51 -16.38 2.33
CA VAL A 14 30.90 -17.75 1.93
C VAL A 14 29.92 -18.77 2.51
N GLY A 15 29.54 -18.64 3.78
CA GLY A 15 28.53 -19.49 4.42
C GLY A 15 27.18 -19.44 3.69
N VAL A 16 26.68 -18.24 3.38
CA VAL A 16 25.45 -18.07 2.59
C VAL A 16 25.54 -18.74 1.22
N PHE A 17 26.67 -18.57 0.53
CA PHE A 17 26.89 -19.23 -0.77
C PHE A 17 26.80 -20.75 -0.66
N PHE A 18 27.50 -21.36 0.31
CA PHE A 18 27.48 -22.80 0.52
C PHE A 18 26.09 -23.30 0.92
N VAL A 19 25.38 -22.59 1.80
CA VAL A 19 24.00 -22.96 2.18
C VAL A 19 23.09 -22.98 0.96
N LEU A 20 23.12 -21.94 0.11
CA LEU A 20 22.31 -21.90 -1.10
C LEU A 20 22.72 -22.97 -2.11
N LEU A 21 24.03 -23.22 -2.27
CA LEU A 21 24.53 -24.26 -3.15
C LEU A 21 24.11 -25.67 -2.68
N ILE A 22 24.26 -25.96 -1.39
CA ILE A 22 23.80 -27.23 -0.81
C ILE A 22 22.29 -27.37 -0.97
N THR A 23 21.53 -26.31 -0.70
CA THR A 23 20.06 -26.31 -0.90
C THR A 23 19.73 -26.63 -2.37
N LEU A 24 20.43 -26.04 -3.34
CA LEU A 24 20.21 -26.31 -4.75
C LEU A 24 20.53 -27.76 -5.14
N LEU A 25 21.56 -28.36 -4.52
CA LEU A 25 21.98 -29.74 -4.78
C LEU A 25 21.01 -30.77 -4.12
N VAL A 26 20.37 -30.40 -3.00
CA VAL A 26 19.47 -31.29 -2.25
C VAL A 26 18.01 -31.17 -2.71
N VAL A 27 17.59 -29.97 -3.11
CA VAL A 27 16.22 -29.74 -3.57
C VAL A 27 16.06 -30.18 -5.02
N ASP A 28 15.22 -31.19 -5.21
CA ASP A 28 14.90 -31.71 -6.54
C ASP A 28 14.27 -30.63 -7.43
N ARG A 29 14.69 -30.64 -8.70
CA ARG A 29 14.01 -29.82 -9.71
C ARG A 29 12.54 -30.23 -9.81
N PRO A 30 11.59 -29.28 -9.80
CA PRO A 30 10.15 -29.59 -9.77
C PRO A 30 9.61 -29.96 -11.16
N VAL A 31 10.16 -31.03 -11.78
CA VAL A 31 9.83 -31.49 -13.16
C VAL A 31 8.34 -31.78 -13.35
N LYS A 32 7.68 -32.41 -12.36
CA LYS A 32 6.25 -32.69 -12.43
C LYS A 32 5.42 -31.40 -12.49
N SER A 33 5.78 -30.40 -11.67
CA SER A 33 5.14 -29.10 -11.67
C SER A 33 5.41 -28.30 -12.97
N GLU A 34 6.63 -28.38 -13.52
CA GLU A 34 6.97 -27.77 -14.81
C GLU A 34 6.11 -28.33 -15.95
N ARG A 35 5.95 -29.65 -16.02
CA ARG A 35 5.07 -30.30 -17.03
C ARG A 35 3.62 -29.88 -16.89
N GLU A 36 3.09 -29.80 -15.67
CA GLU A 36 1.72 -29.37 -15.44
C GLU A 36 1.51 -27.87 -15.80
N VAL A 37 2.47 -27.01 -15.47
CA VAL A 37 2.46 -25.61 -15.90
C VAL A 37 2.43 -25.50 -17.42
N GLN A 38 3.32 -26.22 -18.13
CA GLN A 38 3.37 -26.22 -19.59
C GLN A 38 2.08 -26.74 -20.21
N LYS A 39 1.52 -27.84 -19.70
CA LYS A 39 0.26 -28.40 -20.15
C LYS A 39 -0.89 -27.38 -20.02
N ARG A 40 -1.01 -26.69 -18.87
CA ARG A 40 -2.05 -25.70 -18.66
C ARG A 40 -1.90 -24.50 -19.59
N VAL A 41 -0.69 -24.00 -19.75
CA VAL A 41 -0.38 -22.89 -20.68
C VAL A 41 -0.73 -23.29 -22.12
N ALA A 42 -0.39 -24.49 -22.57
CA ALA A 42 -0.73 -25.00 -23.89
C ALA A 42 -2.26 -25.11 -24.12
N LEU A 43 -3.02 -25.34 -23.04
CA LEU A 43 -4.49 -25.36 -23.05
C LEU A 43 -5.13 -23.96 -22.88
N GLY A 44 -4.34 -22.86 -22.88
CA GLY A 44 -4.81 -21.51 -22.63
C GLY A 44 -5.31 -21.28 -21.19
N LYS A 45 -5.01 -22.22 -20.28
CA LYS A 45 -5.44 -22.16 -18.86
C LYS A 45 -4.36 -21.58 -17.98
N LYS A 46 -4.76 -20.82 -16.97
CA LYS A 46 -3.85 -20.28 -15.96
C LYS A 46 -3.24 -21.42 -15.12
N PRO A 47 -1.91 -21.42 -14.88
CA PRO A 47 -1.29 -22.35 -13.94
C PRO A 47 -1.82 -22.14 -12.52
N THR A 48 -2.03 -23.21 -11.76
CA THR A 48 -2.36 -23.11 -10.33
C THR A 48 -1.12 -22.75 -9.51
N LEU A 49 -1.28 -22.04 -8.41
CA LEU A 49 -0.18 -21.67 -7.50
C LEU A 49 0.60 -22.89 -7.04
N LYS A 50 -0.09 -24.00 -6.73
CA LYS A 50 0.54 -25.27 -6.33
C LYS A 50 1.65 -25.76 -7.28
N HIS A 51 1.50 -25.53 -8.58
CA HIS A 51 2.49 -25.94 -9.57
C HIS A 51 3.41 -24.79 -9.99
N HIS A 52 2.89 -23.58 -10.04
CA HIS A 52 3.64 -22.40 -10.47
C HIS A 52 4.73 -22.00 -9.46
N VAL A 53 4.39 -21.94 -8.18
CA VAL A 53 5.29 -21.46 -7.11
C VAL A 53 6.55 -22.30 -6.99
N PRO A 54 6.53 -23.65 -6.89
CA PRO A 54 7.74 -24.45 -6.78
C PRO A 54 8.73 -24.25 -7.95
N VAL A 55 8.19 -24.11 -9.17
CA VAL A 55 9.02 -23.88 -10.37
C VAL A 55 9.78 -22.57 -10.28
N TRP A 56 9.09 -21.49 -9.90
CA TRP A 56 9.72 -20.17 -9.83
C TRP A 56 10.63 -20.00 -8.63
N LEU A 57 10.32 -20.61 -7.49
CA LEU A 57 11.23 -20.63 -6.33
C LEU A 57 12.53 -21.38 -6.65
N TRP A 58 12.44 -22.51 -7.36
CA TRP A 58 13.62 -23.26 -7.78
C TRP A 58 14.48 -22.44 -8.77
N ARG A 59 13.87 -21.78 -9.75
CA ARG A 59 14.56 -20.86 -10.66
C ARG A 59 15.19 -19.70 -9.91
N GLY A 60 14.47 -19.12 -8.97
CA GLY A 60 14.98 -18.06 -8.08
C GLY A 60 16.19 -18.54 -7.27
N LEU A 61 16.17 -19.76 -6.76
CA LEU A 61 17.31 -20.36 -6.06
C LEU A 61 18.53 -20.49 -6.96
N CYS A 62 18.36 -20.94 -8.21
CA CYS A 62 19.46 -21.00 -9.19
C CYS A 62 20.11 -19.62 -9.42
N VAL A 63 19.29 -18.58 -9.59
CA VAL A 63 19.80 -17.21 -9.76
C VAL A 63 20.51 -16.73 -8.49
N ASN A 64 19.94 -17.02 -7.31
CA ASN A 64 20.52 -16.62 -6.03
C ASN A 64 21.87 -17.28 -5.74
N VAL A 65 22.11 -18.52 -6.18
CA VAL A 65 23.44 -19.14 -6.10
C VAL A 65 24.46 -18.34 -6.92
N GLY A 66 24.09 -17.91 -8.13
CA GLY A 66 24.94 -17.04 -8.96
C GLY A 66 25.23 -15.69 -8.29
N LEU A 67 24.19 -15.02 -7.75
CA LEU A 67 24.35 -13.74 -7.04
C LEU A 67 25.16 -13.89 -5.76
N ALA A 68 25.04 -15.00 -5.04
CA ALA A 68 25.86 -15.28 -3.86
C ALA A 68 27.35 -15.47 -4.23
N GLY A 69 27.65 -16.06 -5.39
CA GLY A 69 29.01 -16.11 -5.94
C GLY A 69 29.59 -14.71 -6.19
N VAL A 70 28.80 -13.80 -6.77
CA VAL A 70 29.18 -12.38 -6.92
C VAL A 70 29.37 -11.71 -5.56
N LEU A 71 28.49 -12.01 -4.59
CA LEU A 71 28.59 -11.48 -3.23
C LEU A 71 29.92 -11.90 -2.55
N VAL A 72 30.33 -13.16 -2.70
CA VAL A 72 31.63 -13.66 -2.21
C VAL A 72 32.80 -12.92 -2.88
N ALA A 73 32.74 -12.70 -4.19
CA ALA A 73 33.76 -11.95 -4.91
C ALA A 73 33.90 -10.49 -4.45
N LEU A 74 32.80 -9.85 -4.05
CA LEU A 74 32.79 -8.47 -3.56
C LEU A 74 33.11 -8.32 -2.07
N ALA A 75 33.02 -9.39 -1.28
CA ALA A 75 33.21 -9.36 0.16
C ALA A 75 34.57 -8.77 0.61
N PRO A 76 35.72 -9.02 -0.06
CA PRO A 76 37.00 -8.40 0.27
C PRO A 76 37.01 -6.87 0.07
N LEU A 77 36.26 -6.35 -0.91
CA LEU A 77 36.12 -4.92 -1.13
C LEU A 77 35.30 -4.28 0.00
N ALA A 78 34.19 -4.90 0.30
CA ALA A 78 33.24 -4.44 1.31
C ALA A 78 33.77 -4.54 2.76
N SER A 79 34.73 -5.44 3.02
CA SER A 79 35.38 -5.61 4.33
C SER A 79 36.44 -4.54 4.66
N ARG A 80 36.77 -3.64 3.72
CA ARG A 80 37.72 -2.55 3.98
C ARG A 80 37.22 -1.64 5.10
N ARG A 81 38.15 -1.14 5.93
CA ARG A 81 37.80 -0.14 6.95
C ARG A 81 37.40 1.18 6.29
N VAL A 82 36.33 1.76 6.77
CA VAL A 82 35.97 3.16 6.49
C VAL A 82 36.62 3.98 7.61
N THR A 83 37.62 4.75 7.27
CA THR A 83 38.41 5.52 8.25
C THR A 83 37.67 6.76 8.73
N ARG A 84 36.97 7.45 7.86
CA ARG A 84 36.01 8.53 8.19
C ARG A 84 35.30 8.91 6.89
N SER A 85 33.98 9.07 6.92
CA SER A 85 33.30 9.69 5.78
C SER A 85 33.33 11.21 5.97
N GLY A 86 33.65 11.97 4.93
CA GLY A 86 33.57 13.45 4.96
C GLY A 86 32.16 14.01 5.17
N LEU A 87 31.18 13.09 5.41
CA LEU A 87 29.77 13.38 5.64
C LEU A 87 29.39 13.50 7.11
N ASP A 88 30.38 13.41 8.04
CA ASP A 88 30.14 13.62 9.47
C ASP A 88 29.60 15.04 9.71
N GLY A 89 28.43 15.11 10.29
CA GLY A 89 27.82 16.37 10.69
C GLY A 89 27.32 16.30 12.14
N PRO A 90 27.08 17.45 12.78
CA PRO A 90 26.55 17.46 14.12
C PRO A 90 25.20 16.74 14.16
N GLU A 91 25.09 15.75 15.07
CA GLU A 91 23.79 15.16 15.41
C GLU A 91 22.93 16.25 16.07
N HIS A 92 21.94 16.73 15.37
CA HIS A 92 20.95 17.59 15.99
C HIS A 92 19.92 16.70 16.69
N ARG A 93 19.92 16.75 18.01
CA ARG A 93 18.92 16.06 18.82
C ARG A 93 17.67 16.93 18.95
N LEU A 94 16.51 16.29 18.86
CA LEU A 94 15.26 16.93 19.23
C LEU A 94 15.26 17.25 20.72
N LYS A 95 14.79 18.44 21.07
CA LYS A 95 14.52 18.83 22.46
C LYS A 95 13.29 18.09 22.99
N VAL A 96 13.18 18.00 24.31
CA VAL A 96 12.02 17.35 24.95
C VAL A 96 10.68 17.90 24.44
N GLY A 97 10.55 19.23 24.33
CA GLY A 97 9.33 19.87 23.79
C GLY A 97 9.02 19.47 22.35
N GLU A 98 10.04 19.28 21.49
CA GLU A 98 9.84 18.82 20.10
C GLU A 98 9.40 17.35 20.07
N TRP A 99 9.95 16.50 20.94
CA TRP A 99 9.49 15.12 21.11
C TRP A 99 8.04 15.03 21.61
N LEU A 100 7.67 15.90 22.55
CA LEU A 100 6.28 15.98 23.03
C LEU A 100 5.34 16.37 21.90
N MET A 101 5.73 17.32 21.03
CA MET A 101 4.93 17.70 19.86
C MET A 101 4.82 16.56 18.84
N VAL A 102 5.88 15.80 18.59
CA VAL A 102 5.84 14.60 17.74
C VAL A 102 4.90 13.54 18.32
N ALA A 103 4.97 13.31 19.63
CA ALA A 103 4.08 12.37 20.32
C ALA A 103 2.62 12.86 20.30
N THR A 104 2.39 14.15 20.49
CA THR A 104 1.05 14.75 20.38
C THR A 104 0.51 14.58 18.96
N ALA A 105 1.31 14.83 17.92
CA ALA A 105 0.91 14.62 16.53
C ALA A 105 0.55 13.15 16.26
N ALA A 106 1.34 12.21 16.76
CA ALA A 106 1.03 10.77 16.67
C ALA A 106 -0.28 10.42 17.40
N GLY A 107 -0.53 11.02 18.58
CA GLY A 107 -1.80 10.86 19.31
C GLY A 107 -3.01 11.43 18.53
N VAL A 108 -2.85 12.62 17.95
CA VAL A 108 -3.87 13.24 17.08
C VAL A 108 -4.19 12.35 15.88
N PHE A 109 -3.16 11.83 15.21
CA PHE A 109 -3.33 10.88 14.12
C PHE A 109 -4.07 9.61 14.58
N ALA A 110 -3.67 9.03 15.71
CA ALA A 110 -4.31 7.83 16.26
C ALA A 110 -5.80 8.06 16.52
N LEU A 111 -6.17 9.19 17.16
CA LEU A 111 -7.56 9.55 17.43
C LEU A 111 -8.37 9.76 16.15
N SER A 112 -7.73 10.30 15.10
CA SER A 112 -8.38 10.52 13.79
C SER A 112 -8.54 9.23 12.98
N ALA A 113 -7.61 8.30 13.10
CA ALA A 113 -7.53 7.11 12.28
C ALA A 113 -8.20 5.87 12.93
N ALA A 114 -8.11 5.73 14.26
CA ALA A 114 -8.61 4.56 14.99
C ALA A 114 -10.10 4.24 14.77
N PRO A 115 -11.04 5.21 14.68
CA PRO A 115 -12.45 4.90 14.42
C PRO A 115 -12.66 4.09 13.14
N ARG A 116 -11.79 4.23 12.15
CA ARG A 116 -11.86 3.51 10.88
C ARG A 116 -11.46 2.04 10.95
N LEU A 117 -10.82 1.60 12.04
CA LEU A 117 -10.42 0.20 12.22
C LEU A 117 -11.60 -0.76 12.08
N SER A 118 -12.78 -0.35 12.57
CA SER A 118 -13.99 -1.16 12.57
C SER A 118 -14.95 -0.87 11.41
N HIS A 119 -14.60 0.03 10.47
CA HIS A 119 -15.44 0.27 9.29
C HIS A 119 -15.49 -0.95 8.39
N SER A 120 -16.58 -1.08 7.62
CA SER A 120 -16.65 -2.04 6.51
C SER A 120 -15.40 -1.98 5.63
N LEU A 121 -14.86 -3.12 5.23
CA LEU A 121 -13.82 -3.19 4.21
C LEU A 121 -14.41 -2.70 2.86
N TRP A 122 -13.63 -2.01 2.09
CA TRP A 122 -14.03 -1.62 0.73
C TRP A 122 -13.43 -2.59 -0.31
N GLY A 123 -13.91 -2.55 -1.54
CA GLY A 123 -13.68 -3.55 -2.57
C GLY A 123 -12.26 -4.14 -2.67
N ASP A 124 -11.21 -3.31 -2.60
CA ASP A 124 -9.83 -3.83 -2.67
C ASP A 124 -9.38 -4.53 -1.37
N GLU A 125 -9.78 -4.02 -0.19
CA GLU A 125 -9.51 -4.66 1.09
C GLU A 125 -10.28 -5.97 1.24
N GLU A 126 -11.54 -5.95 0.80
CA GLU A 126 -12.42 -7.09 0.78
C GLU A 126 -11.85 -8.22 -0.10
N ASN A 127 -11.41 -7.88 -1.31
CA ASN A 127 -10.78 -8.86 -2.22
C ASN A 127 -9.53 -9.51 -1.60
N LEU A 128 -8.69 -8.71 -0.92
CA LEU A 128 -7.53 -9.22 -0.20
C LEU A 128 -7.94 -10.19 0.92
N MET A 129 -8.95 -9.79 1.70
CA MET A 129 -9.48 -10.59 2.80
C MET A 129 -10.00 -11.94 2.28
N GLN A 130 -10.86 -11.91 1.27
CA GLN A 130 -11.48 -13.08 0.69
C GLN A 130 -10.47 -14.06 0.05
N THR A 131 -9.41 -13.55 -0.58
CA THR A 131 -8.52 -14.39 -1.39
C THR A 131 -7.25 -14.83 -0.68
N CYS A 132 -6.83 -14.11 0.37
CA CYS A 132 -5.50 -14.29 0.96
C CYS A 132 -5.48 -14.47 2.48
N ILE A 133 -6.54 -14.12 3.21
CA ILE A 133 -6.52 -14.09 4.68
C ILE A 133 -7.65 -14.94 5.28
N ALA A 134 -8.92 -14.61 4.99
CA ALA A 134 -10.07 -15.34 5.54
C ALA A 134 -10.20 -16.73 4.93
N ASP A 135 -10.91 -17.60 5.64
CA ASP A 135 -11.24 -18.93 5.11
C ASP A 135 -11.99 -18.81 3.77
N GLN A 136 -11.70 -19.74 2.88
CA GLN A 136 -12.34 -19.84 1.57
C GLN A 136 -13.73 -20.42 1.73
N VAL A 137 -14.74 -19.69 1.26
CA VAL A 137 -16.13 -20.14 1.25
C VAL A 137 -16.56 -20.46 -0.17
N THR A 138 -17.07 -21.66 -0.38
CA THR A 138 -17.59 -22.11 -1.68
C THR A 138 -19.09 -22.34 -1.55
N LEU A 139 -19.87 -21.67 -2.41
CA LEU A 139 -21.30 -21.94 -2.55
C LEU A 139 -21.49 -23.16 -3.47
N ASN A 140 -22.14 -24.19 -2.94
CA ASN A 140 -22.48 -25.41 -3.65
C ASN A 140 -23.76 -25.21 -4.51
N ALA A 141 -23.99 -26.09 -5.47
CA ALA A 141 -25.16 -26.02 -6.36
C ALA A 141 -26.50 -26.16 -5.60
N ASP A 142 -26.51 -26.87 -4.48
CA ASP A 142 -27.68 -27.04 -3.60
C ASP A 142 -27.94 -25.82 -2.69
N GLY A 143 -27.06 -24.82 -2.73
CA GLY A 143 -27.14 -23.63 -1.87
C GLY A 143 -26.46 -23.77 -0.52
N SER A 144 -25.89 -24.94 -0.19
CA SER A 144 -25.03 -25.08 0.99
C SER A 144 -23.68 -24.40 0.81
N VAL A 145 -22.98 -24.13 1.90
CA VAL A 145 -21.63 -23.56 1.86
C VAL A 145 -20.60 -24.52 2.42
N SER A 146 -19.46 -24.61 1.75
CA SER A 146 -18.28 -25.32 2.22
C SER A 146 -17.21 -24.33 2.62
N ILE A 147 -16.56 -24.51 3.77
CA ILE A 147 -15.52 -23.64 4.30
C ILE A 147 -14.21 -24.41 4.39
N ALA A 148 -13.15 -23.85 3.82
CA ALA A 148 -11.80 -24.41 3.88
C ALA A 148 -10.79 -23.33 4.30
N PRO A 149 -9.77 -23.66 5.11
CA PRO A 149 -8.72 -22.71 5.48
C PRO A 149 -7.98 -22.18 4.25
N THR A 150 -7.72 -20.87 4.21
CA THR A 150 -6.85 -20.28 3.19
C THR A 150 -5.42 -20.79 3.38
N ALA A 151 -4.85 -21.38 2.33
CA ALA A 151 -3.48 -21.87 2.38
C ALA A 151 -2.47 -20.72 2.40
N TRP A 152 -1.33 -20.88 3.09
CA TRP A 152 -0.25 -19.87 3.11
C TRP A 152 0.33 -19.56 1.73
N ILE A 153 0.26 -20.50 0.79
CA ILE A 153 0.66 -20.26 -0.60
C ILE A 153 -0.18 -19.17 -1.27
N GLU A 154 -1.47 -19.04 -0.90
CA GLU A 154 -2.35 -17.97 -1.36
C GLU A 154 -1.94 -16.61 -0.75
N THR A 155 -1.66 -16.57 0.53
CA THR A 155 -1.21 -15.36 1.23
C THR A 155 0.09 -14.81 0.67
N LEU A 156 1.04 -15.70 0.39
CA LEU A 156 2.40 -15.32 -0.03
C LEU A 156 2.51 -15.01 -1.52
N TRP A 157 1.72 -15.67 -2.39
CA TRP A 157 1.97 -15.62 -3.84
C TRP A 157 0.71 -15.47 -4.71
N ASN A 158 -0.49 -15.30 -4.12
CA ASN A 158 -1.65 -14.98 -4.93
C ASN A 158 -1.56 -13.54 -5.43
N TYR A 159 -1.18 -13.39 -6.68
CA TYR A 159 -1.04 -12.11 -7.37
C TYR A 159 -1.92 -12.05 -8.63
N ASP A 160 -3.11 -12.59 -8.54
CA ASP A 160 -4.09 -12.62 -9.64
C ASP A 160 -4.54 -11.21 -10.02
N ARG A 161 -4.64 -10.36 -9.02
CA ARG A 161 -4.85 -8.92 -9.18
C ARG A 161 -3.63 -8.21 -8.59
N PRO A 162 -3.06 -7.22 -9.27
CA PRO A 162 -1.89 -6.48 -8.80
C PRO A 162 -2.19 -5.54 -7.63
N THR A 163 -3.38 -5.66 -7.08
CA THR A 163 -3.81 -4.96 -5.88
C THR A 163 -3.34 -5.66 -4.60
N ASN A 164 -2.75 -6.86 -4.67
CA ASN A 164 -2.24 -7.55 -3.50
C ASN A 164 -0.89 -6.97 -3.06
N HIS A 165 -0.84 -6.48 -1.84
CA HIS A 165 0.36 -5.95 -1.18
C HIS A 165 0.98 -7.04 -0.29
N MET A 166 1.63 -8.05 -0.88
CA MET A 166 2.00 -9.31 -0.23
C MET A 166 2.73 -9.17 1.10
N GLY A 167 3.74 -8.31 1.19
CA GLY A 167 4.47 -8.09 2.44
C GLY A 167 3.55 -7.59 3.56
N TYR A 168 2.57 -6.75 3.23
CA TYR A 168 1.51 -6.37 4.17
C TYR A 168 0.55 -7.52 4.44
N THR A 169 0.11 -8.26 3.42
CA THR A 169 -0.84 -9.37 3.54
C THR A 169 -0.38 -10.43 4.53
N VAL A 170 0.91 -10.76 4.52
CA VAL A 170 1.52 -11.68 5.49
C VAL A 170 1.37 -11.14 6.92
N VAL A 171 1.70 -9.87 7.15
CA VAL A 171 1.57 -9.26 8.48
C VAL A 171 0.10 -9.18 8.91
N ALA A 172 -0.79 -8.78 8.00
CA ALA A 172 -2.23 -8.70 8.27
C ALA A 172 -2.81 -10.07 8.64
N ARG A 173 -2.40 -11.14 7.95
CA ARG A 173 -2.81 -12.51 8.29
C ARG A 173 -2.32 -12.94 9.66
N LEU A 174 -1.06 -12.67 10.01
CA LEU A 174 -0.51 -12.99 11.33
C LEU A 174 -1.29 -12.27 12.44
N PHE A 175 -1.62 -10.99 12.24
CA PHE A 175 -2.45 -10.24 13.19
C PHE A 175 -3.88 -10.79 13.25
N HIS A 176 -4.46 -11.16 12.11
CA HIS A 176 -5.78 -11.75 12.07
C HIS A 176 -5.81 -13.10 12.82
N GLU A 177 -4.86 -14.00 12.56
CA GLU A 177 -4.77 -15.30 13.25
C GLU A 177 -4.51 -15.15 14.76
N ALA A 178 -3.78 -14.08 15.17
CA ALA A 178 -3.48 -13.83 16.60
C ALA A 178 -4.63 -13.16 17.36
N LEU A 179 -5.44 -12.32 16.71
CA LEU A 179 -6.42 -11.45 17.38
C LEU A 179 -7.88 -11.83 17.09
N TYR A 180 -8.12 -12.65 16.10
CA TYR A 180 -9.46 -13.08 15.72
C TYR A 180 -9.71 -14.53 16.12
N SER A 181 -10.81 -14.77 16.85
CA SER A 181 -11.31 -16.09 17.16
C SER A 181 -12.62 -16.32 16.40
N PRO A 182 -12.70 -17.39 15.58
CA PRO A 182 -13.91 -17.68 14.82
C PRO A 182 -15.11 -17.94 15.75
N GLY A 183 -16.16 -17.14 15.61
CA GLY A 183 -17.44 -17.39 16.25
C GLY A 183 -18.28 -18.40 15.46
N SER A 184 -19.29 -18.99 16.11
CA SER A 184 -20.27 -19.91 15.52
C SER A 184 -21.70 -19.40 15.60
N GLY A 185 -21.92 -18.26 16.24
CA GLY A 185 -23.23 -17.61 16.36
C GLY A 185 -23.71 -17.03 15.03
N ALA A 186 -25.03 -16.80 14.95
CA ALA A 186 -25.67 -16.31 13.72
C ALA A 186 -25.16 -14.95 13.25
N THR A 187 -24.83 -14.07 14.19
CA THR A 187 -24.37 -12.68 13.94
C THR A 187 -22.90 -12.48 14.22
N ASP A 188 -22.17 -13.55 14.61
CA ASP A 188 -20.73 -13.44 14.83
C ASP A 188 -20.02 -13.05 13.53
N ALA A 189 -19.03 -12.18 13.63
CA ALA A 189 -18.25 -11.79 12.48
C ALA A 189 -17.47 -13.00 11.92
N PHE A 190 -17.42 -13.13 10.60
CA PHE A 190 -16.66 -14.19 9.93
C PHE A 190 -15.15 -13.91 9.91
N PHE A 191 -14.77 -12.67 10.10
CA PHE A 191 -13.39 -12.17 10.15
C PHE A 191 -13.36 -10.86 10.97
N SER A 192 -12.17 -10.30 11.18
CA SER A 192 -12.00 -9.05 11.92
C SER A 192 -11.35 -7.96 11.05
N GLU A 193 -12.10 -6.91 10.72
CA GLU A 193 -11.60 -5.71 10.04
C GLU A 193 -10.51 -5.02 10.87
N THR A 194 -10.71 -4.95 12.19
CA THR A 194 -9.75 -4.35 13.11
C THR A 194 -8.42 -5.08 13.11
N ALA A 195 -8.44 -6.42 13.14
CA ALA A 195 -7.23 -7.22 13.18
C ALA A 195 -6.36 -7.02 11.94
N VAL A 196 -6.95 -6.91 10.75
CA VAL A 196 -6.18 -6.71 9.52
C VAL A 196 -5.70 -5.27 9.33
N ARG A 197 -6.39 -4.27 9.90
CA ARG A 197 -6.02 -2.85 9.80
C ARG A 197 -5.02 -2.41 10.87
N LEU A 198 -5.02 -3.08 12.03
CA LEU A 198 -4.14 -2.71 13.15
C LEU A 198 -2.66 -2.60 12.77
N PRO A 199 -2.04 -3.51 12.00
CA PRO A 199 -0.64 -3.36 11.61
C PRO A 199 -0.38 -2.11 10.76
N VAL A 200 -1.36 -1.65 9.97
CA VAL A 200 -1.23 -0.40 9.21
C VAL A 200 -1.28 0.81 10.15
N LEU A 201 -2.20 0.83 11.12
CA LEU A 201 -2.24 1.88 12.13
C LEU A 201 -0.92 1.97 12.92
N LEU A 202 -0.35 0.83 13.31
CA LEU A 202 0.96 0.79 13.98
C LEU A 202 2.08 1.34 13.09
N SER A 203 2.06 1.01 11.79
CA SER A 203 3.01 1.59 10.83
C SER A 203 2.81 3.09 10.68
N GLY A 204 1.56 3.56 10.69
CA GLY A 204 1.19 4.97 10.67
C GLY A 204 1.74 5.75 11.87
N LEU A 205 1.62 5.19 13.05
CA LEU A 205 2.27 5.73 14.26
C LEU A 205 3.80 5.77 14.09
N GLY A 206 4.37 4.74 13.48
CA GLY A 206 5.80 4.67 13.19
C GLY A 206 6.32 5.78 12.27
N TRP A 207 5.47 6.40 11.42
CA TRP A 207 5.89 7.50 10.53
C TRP A 207 6.51 8.68 11.29
N PHE A 208 5.89 9.06 12.40
CA PHE A 208 6.31 10.20 13.21
C PHE A 208 7.72 10.00 13.77
N TRP A 209 8.00 8.80 14.29
CA TRP A 209 9.31 8.44 14.83
C TRP A 209 10.35 8.27 13.73
N ALA A 210 9.99 7.64 12.60
CA ALA A 210 10.88 7.44 11.46
C ALA A 210 11.25 8.78 10.80
N MET A 211 10.30 9.69 10.62
CA MET A 211 10.54 11.06 10.13
C MET A 211 11.46 11.83 11.07
N ALA A 212 11.15 11.82 12.37
CA ALA A 212 11.96 12.51 13.37
C ALA A 212 13.40 11.98 13.40
N TRP A 213 13.57 10.65 13.42
CA TRP A 213 14.89 10.02 13.35
C TRP A 213 15.64 10.36 12.06
N CYS A 214 14.98 10.26 10.91
CA CYS A 214 15.55 10.65 9.62
C CYS A 214 16.07 12.09 9.65
N CYS A 215 15.24 13.02 10.14
CA CYS A 215 15.60 14.43 10.22
C CYS A 215 16.76 14.71 11.19
N MET A 216 16.84 13.99 12.31
CA MET A 216 18.00 14.05 13.22
C MET A 216 19.28 13.58 12.53
N VAL A 217 19.22 12.49 11.77
CA VAL A 217 20.37 11.96 11.02
C VAL A 217 20.92 12.98 10.02
N TRP A 218 20.03 13.71 9.35
CA TRP A 218 20.43 14.71 8.36
C TRP A 218 20.65 16.13 8.92
N GLY A 219 20.39 16.34 10.22
CA GLY A 219 20.59 17.63 10.87
C GLY A 219 19.43 18.64 10.71
N TRP A 220 18.22 18.17 10.41
CA TRP A 220 17.03 19.00 10.15
C TRP A 220 16.02 19.00 11.29
N ALA A 221 16.42 18.69 12.52
CA ALA A 221 15.54 18.50 13.66
C ALA A 221 14.52 19.63 13.89
N ARG A 222 14.95 20.89 13.73
CA ARG A 222 14.14 22.10 14.04
C ARG A 222 12.83 22.22 13.26
N GLY A 223 12.70 21.57 12.09
CA GLY A 223 11.49 21.61 11.25
C GLY A 223 10.51 20.48 11.53
N VAL A 224 10.86 19.49 12.38
CA VAL A 224 10.11 18.23 12.54
C VAL A 224 8.72 18.46 13.13
N ALA A 225 8.61 19.21 14.22
CA ALA A 225 7.37 19.32 15.00
C ALA A 225 6.18 19.88 14.18
N PRO A 226 6.28 21.00 13.44
CA PRO A 226 5.17 21.49 12.64
C PRO A 226 4.80 20.55 11.48
N VAL A 227 5.79 19.85 10.88
CA VAL A 227 5.50 18.88 9.81
C VAL A 227 4.86 17.61 10.39
N ALA A 228 5.20 17.20 11.61
CA ALA A 228 4.50 16.11 12.30
C ALA A 228 3.01 16.44 12.50
N LEU A 229 2.68 17.66 12.92
CA LEU A 229 1.28 18.10 13.04
C LEU A 229 0.57 18.12 11.69
N ALA A 230 1.25 18.56 10.62
CA ALA A 230 0.70 18.50 9.27
C ALA A 230 0.42 17.04 8.83
N LEU A 231 1.36 16.14 9.08
CA LEU A 231 1.23 14.71 8.78
C LEU A 231 0.01 14.11 9.51
N ALA A 232 -0.23 14.50 10.77
CA ALA A 232 -1.36 14.04 11.57
C ALA A 232 -2.72 14.55 11.04
N GLY A 233 -2.78 15.77 10.52
CA GLY A 233 -4.00 16.38 9.97
C GLY A 233 -4.23 16.09 8.49
N HIS A 234 -3.30 15.46 7.81
CA HIS A 234 -3.39 15.21 6.37
C HIS A 234 -4.37 14.09 6.05
N ALA A 235 -5.44 14.39 5.31
CA ALA A 235 -6.55 13.45 5.07
C ALA A 235 -6.11 12.14 4.42
N TRP A 236 -5.16 12.18 3.49
CA TRP A 236 -4.57 10.97 2.89
C TRP A 236 -3.87 10.09 3.93
N MET A 237 -3.15 10.72 4.86
CA MET A 237 -2.43 9.97 5.89
C MET A 237 -3.40 9.34 6.89
N VAL A 238 -4.46 10.05 7.28
CA VAL A 238 -5.53 9.47 8.11
C VAL A 238 -6.18 8.27 7.41
N ARG A 239 -6.41 8.33 6.09
CA ARG A 239 -6.94 7.23 5.31
C ARG A 239 -5.95 6.07 5.20
N TYR A 240 -4.80 6.29 4.56
CA TYR A 240 -3.86 5.22 4.22
C TYR A 240 -3.04 4.72 5.41
N GLY A 241 -3.10 5.39 6.54
CA GLY A 241 -2.56 4.90 7.80
C GLY A 241 -3.43 3.88 8.50
N VAL A 242 -4.60 3.52 7.91
CA VAL A 242 -5.52 2.51 8.48
C VAL A 242 -6.05 1.56 7.42
N ASP A 243 -6.16 1.97 6.16
CA ASP A 243 -6.67 1.08 5.10
C ASP A 243 -5.90 -0.26 5.10
N ALA A 244 -6.62 -1.39 5.05
CA ALA A 244 -6.03 -2.74 5.02
C ALA A 244 -5.26 -2.99 3.70
N ARG A 245 -4.28 -2.11 3.46
CA ARG A 245 -3.40 -2.04 2.29
C ARG A 245 -1.99 -1.66 2.73
N GLY A 246 -1.00 -2.02 1.93
CA GLY A 246 0.41 -1.77 2.26
C GLY A 246 0.88 -0.31 2.25
N TYR A 247 0.02 0.66 1.93
CA TYR A 247 0.44 2.07 1.75
C TYR A 247 1.02 2.70 3.01
N GLY A 248 0.49 2.36 4.18
CA GLY A 248 1.07 2.82 5.44
C GLY A 248 2.51 2.36 5.62
N PHE A 249 2.79 1.10 5.30
CA PHE A 249 4.16 0.56 5.33
C PHE A 249 5.07 1.24 4.31
N VAL A 250 4.57 1.59 3.12
CA VAL A 250 5.35 2.29 2.09
C VAL A 250 5.88 3.63 2.61
N VAL A 251 5.02 4.45 3.23
CA VAL A 251 5.42 5.75 3.80
C VAL A 251 6.46 5.57 4.90
N LEU A 252 6.24 4.62 5.83
CA LEU A 252 7.19 4.28 6.90
C LEU A 252 8.57 3.90 6.33
N LEU A 253 8.56 2.96 5.38
CA LEU A 253 9.80 2.41 4.82
C LEU A 253 10.60 3.45 4.04
N VAL A 254 9.95 4.39 3.37
CA VAL A 254 10.66 5.47 2.66
C VAL A 254 11.35 6.41 3.66
N PHE A 255 10.69 6.82 4.77
CA PHE A 255 11.38 7.60 5.82
C PHE A 255 12.58 6.81 6.40
N LEU A 256 12.38 5.52 6.68
CA LEU A 256 13.45 4.67 7.17
C LEU A 256 14.60 4.55 6.17
N LEU A 257 14.31 4.37 4.88
CA LEU A 257 15.33 4.28 3.83
C LEU A 257 16.21 5.52 3.75
N VAL A 258 15.61 6.71 3.80
CA VAL A 258 16.38 7.97 3.78
C VAL A 258 17.25 8.10 5.04
N GLY A 259 16.73 7.75 6.21
CA GLY A 259 17.49 7.76 7.45
C GLY A 259 18.61 6.71 7.48
N LEU A 260 18.31 5.48 7.05
CA LEU A 260 19.30 4.38 6.97
C LEU A 260 20.44 4.71 6.00
N LEU A 261 20.10 5.28 4.83
CA LEU A 261 21.10 5.74 3.86
C LEU A 261 22.00 6.80 4.48
N GLY A 262 21.43 7.81 5.16
CA GLY A 262 22.20 8.84 5.85
C GLY A 262 23.18 8.25 6.87
N ARG A 263 22.72 7.33 7.73
CA ARG A 263 23.58 6.66 8.72
C ARG A 263 24.62 5.74 8.07
N ALA A 264 24.24 5.04 7.00
CA ALA A 264 25.15 4.17 6.26
C ALA A 264 26.31 4.96 5.65
N LEU A 265 26.01 6.12 5.07
CA LEU A 265 27.01 7.02 4.47
C LEU A 265 27.91 7.66 5.54
N GLN A 266 27.31 8.16 6.65
CA GLN A 266 28.04 8.83 7.74
C GLN A 266 29.00 7.90 8.46
N THR A 267 28.53 6.72 8.86
CA THR A 267 29.28 5.83 9.73
C THR A 267 30.02 4.73 8.98
N GLY A 268 29.59 4.45 7.74
CA GLY A 268 29.99 3.28 6.98
C GLY A 268 29.62 1.94 7.63
N ALA A 269 28.93 1.91 8.79
CA ALA A 269 28.71 0.68 9.53
C ALA A 269 27.76 -0.28 8.80
N TRP A 270 28.11 -1.59 8.81
CA TRP A 270 27.40 -2.65 8.13
C TRP A 270 25.91 -2.76 8.51
N ARG A 271 25.59 -2.59 9.79
CA ARG A 271 24.21 -2.66 10.28
C ARG A 271 23.26 -1.70 9.53
N TRP A 272 23.76 -0.53 9.14
CA TRP A 272 22.96 0.46 8.41
C TRP A 272 22.82 0.12 6.93
N TRP A 273 23.87 -0.41 6.30
CA TRP A 273 23.79 -0.88 4.93
C TRP A 273 22.88 -2.10 4.78
N LEU A 274 22.98 -3.07 5.71
CA LEU A 274 22.08 -4.23 5.71
C LEU A 274 20.65 -3.82 6.02
N GLY A 275 20.44 -2.92 6.98
CA GLY A 275 19.13 -2.33 7.27
C GLY A 275 18.55 -1.62 6.05
N TYR A 276 19.37 -0.86 5.30
CA TYR A 276 18.98 -0.21 4.06
C TYR A 276 18.54 -1.22 2.99
N GLY A 277 19.33 -2.29 2.78
CA GLY A 277 18.97 -3.36 1.85
C GLY A 277 17.69 -4.09 2.24
N LEU A 278 17.52 -4.41 3.53
CA LEU A 278 16.33 -5.07 4.04
C LEU A 278 15.08 -4.19 3.90
N ALA A 279 15.20 -2.89 4.19
CA ALA A 279 14.09 -1.95 4.02
C ALA A 279 13.70 -1.78 2.54
N GLN A 280 14.67 -1.78 1.61
CA GLN A 280 14.39 -1.80 0.16
C GLN A 280 13.62 -3.06 -0.25
N PHE A 281 14.11 -4.23 0.18
CA PHE A 281 13.41 -5.50 -0.10
C PHE A 281 11.97 -5.45 0.40
N TYR A 282 11.77 -5.04 1.67
CA TYR A 282 10.44 -5.03 2.26
C TYR A 282 9.51 -4.02 1.58
N LEU A 283 10.03 -2.85 1.19
CA LEU A 283 9.27 -1.86 0.40
C LEU A 283 8.77 -2.46 -0.93
N LEU A 284 9.64 -3.15 -1.66
CA LEU A 284 9.29 -3.79 -2.93
C LEU A 284 8.31 -4.96 -2.73
N TRP A 285 8.47 -5.72 -1.65
CA TRP A 285 7.57 -6.82 -1.32
C TRP A 285 6.17 -6.34 -0.91
N VAL A 286 6.11 -5.22 -0.17
CA VAL A 286 4.83 -4.56 0.16
C VAL A 286 4.21 -3.94 -1.09
N HIS A 287 4.98 -3.21 -1.89
CA HIS A 287 4.44 -2.47 -3.04
C HIS A 287 5.46 -2.37 -4.19
N PRO A 288 5.44 -3.28 -5.16
CA PRO A 288 6.38 -3.25 -6.29
C PRO A 288 6.35 -1.93 -7.08
N GLY A 289 5.19 -1.25 -7.13
CA GLY A 289 5.06 0.06 -7.78
C GLY A 289 5.87 1.19 -7.13
N ALA A 290 6.36 1.00 -5.90
CA ALA A 290 7.24 1.95 -5.24
C ALA A 290 8.71 1.89 -5.71
N ILE A 291 9.05 1.07 -6.74
CA ILE A 291 10.42 0.86 -7.24
C ILE A 291 11.17 2.15 -7.56
N HIS A 292 10.48 3.20 -7.98
CA HIS A 292 11.11 4.49 -8.34
C HIS A 292 11.81 5.14 -7.15
N ALA A 293 11.31 4.97 -5.93
CA ALA A 293 11.93 5.52 -4.72
C ALA A 293 13.29 4.87 -4.40
N PRO A 294 13.44 3.55 -4.27
CA PRO A 294 14.75 2.92 -4.05
C PRO A 294 15.71 3.11 -5.22
N VAL A 295 15.23 3.16 -6.48
CA VAL A 295 16.10 3.44 -7.64
C VAL A 295 16.76 4.81 -7.49
N MET A 296 15.98 5.85 -7.18
CA MET A 296 16.53 7.20 -7.05
C MET A 296 17.34 7.39 -5.76
N LEU A 297 17.00 6.67 -4.68
CA LEU A 297 17.85 6.64 -3.47
C LEU A 297 19.20 5.94 -3.73
N ASN A 298 19.21 4.89 -4.52
CA ASN A 298 20.46 4.23 -4.91
C ASN A 298 21.32 5.12 -5.82
N LEU A 299 20.69 5.86 -6.76
CA LEU A 299 21.41 6.85 -7.56
C LEU A 299 21.99 7.96 -6.67
N THR A 300 21.21 8.44 -5.71
CA THR A 300 21.68 9.40 -4.68
C THR A 300 22.88 8.82 -3.93
N ALA A 301 22.80 7.57 -3.47
CA ALA A 301 23.90 6.89 -2.77
C ALA A 301 25.17 6.79 -3.62
N VAL A 302 25.03 6.43 -4.90
CA VAL A 302 26.17 6.37 -5.86
C VAL A 302 26.84 7.74 -5.98
N VAL A 303 26.07 8.78 -6.25
CA VAL A 303 26.63 10.13 -6.38
C VAL A 303 27.34 10.56 -5.10
N MET A 304 26.75 10.33 -3.92
CA MET A 304 27.35 10.69 -2.64
C MET A 304 28.62 9.89 -2.34
N VAL A 305 28.62 8.58 -2.60
CA VAL A 305 29.80 7.72 -2.42
C VAL A 305 30.96 8.16 -3.32
N PHE A 306 30.67 8.44 -4.60
CA PHE A 306 31.71 8.83 -5.55
C PHE A 306 32.17 10.30 -5.40
N SER A 307 31.41 11.12 -4.69
CA SER A 307 31.80 12.49 -4.32
C SER A 307 32.71 12.56 -3.09
N ASP A 308 32.93 11.43 -2.38
CA ASP A 308 33.87 11.38 -1.27
C ASP A 308 35.30 11.55 -1.77
N SER A 309 36.06 12.44 -1.13
CA SER A 309 37.46 12.73 -1.49
C SER A 309 38.43 11.60 -1.13
N ASP A 310 38.14 10.83 -0.07
CA ASP A 310 38.98 9.68 0.32
C ASP A 310 38.69 8.46 -0.58
N LYS A 311 39.66 8.11 -1.41
CA LYS A 311 39.57 6.95 -2.32
C LYS A 311 39.38 5.64 -1.57
N SER A 312 39.95 5.48 -0.37
CA SER A 312 39.82 4.26 0.42
C SER A 312 38.40 4.14 1.02
N ALA A 313 37.89 5.22 1.59
CA ALA A 313 36.52 5.29 2.09
C ALA A 313 35.51 5.06 0.96
N ARG A 314 35.68 5.71 -0.19
CA ARG A 314 34.86 5.56 -1.38
C ARG A 314 34.74 4.09 -1.82
N LEU A 315 35.86 3.38 -1.97
CA LEU A 315 35.83 1.98 -2.38
C LEU A 315 35.16 1.07 -1.33
N ALA A 316 35.38 1.33 -0.05
CA ALA A 316 34.74 0.57 1.03
C ALA A 316 33.21 0.82 1.07
N LEU A 317 32.76 2.07 0.93
CA LEU A 317 31.36 2.44 0.89
C LEU A 317 30.66 1.87 -0.37
N ALA A 318 31.32 1.97 -1.54
CA ALA A 318 30.84 1.36 -2.77
C ALA A 318 30.64 -0.15 -2.63
N GLY A 319 31.63 -0.85 -2.02
CA GLY A 319 31.52 -2.28 -1.76
C GLY A 319 30.35 -2.62 -0.85
N ARG A 320 30.12 -1.85 0.23
CA ARG A 320 28.99 -2.07 1.15
C ARG A 320 27.65 -1.78 0.50
N TRP A 321 27.55 -0.70 -0.27
CA TRP A 321 26.37 -0.38 -1.07
C TRP A 321 26.04 -1.50 -2.07
N MET A 322 27.03 -2.02 -2.80
CA MET A 322 26.84 -3.13 -3.73
C MET A 322 26.34 -4.40 -3.02
N VAL A 323 26.94 -4.75 -1.88
CA VAL A 323 26.52 -5.90 -1.08
C VAL A 323 25.08 -5.72 -0.58
N ALA A 324 24.71 -4.55 -0.07
CA ALA A 324 23.35 -4.28 0.38
C ALA A 324 22.33 -4.47 -0.75
N ASN A 325 22.63 -3.94 -1.95
CA ASN A 325 21.74 -4.09 -3.12
C ASN A 325 21.69 -5.53 -3.66
N LEU A 326 22.80 -6.27 -3.62
CA LEU A 326 22.79 -7.69 -3.96
C LEU A 326 21.96 -8.50 -2.97
N CYS A 327 22.07 -8.23 -1.67
CA CYS A 327 21.18 -8.86 -0.67
C CYS A 327 19.71 -8.52 -0.94
N THR A 328 19.39 -7.26 -1.27
CA THR A 328 18.03 -6.87 -1.70
C THR A 328 17.57 -7.68 -2.91
N ALA A 329 18.40 -7.77 -3.97
CA ALA A 329 18.08 -8.51 -5.17
C ALA A 329 17.85 -10.00 -4.89
N MET A 330 18.70 -10.61 -4.05
CA MET A 330 18.56 -12.01 -3.66
C MET A 330 17.26 -12.26 -2.90
N LEU A 331 16.88 -11.38 -1.98
CA LEU A 331 15.62 -11.48 -1.24
C LEU A 331 14.42 -11.28 -2.16
N VAL A 332 14.46 -10.28 -3.05
CA VAL A 332 13.40 -10.03 -4.04
C VAL A 332 13.23 -11.26 -4.94
N ILE A 333 14.31 -11.79 -5.51
CA ILE A 333 14.26 -12.97 -6.38
C ILE A 333 13.80 -14.19 -5.60
N GLY A 334 14.32 -14.42 -4.38
CA GLY A 334 13.96 -15.56 -3.55
C GLY A 334 12.48 -15.59 -3.16
N VAL A 335 11.89 -14.44 -2.88
CA VAL A 335 10.51 -14.35 -2.38
C VAL A 335 9.52 -14.03 -3.50
N MET A 336 9.89 -13.13 -4.45
CA MET A 336 8.94 -12.59 -5.43
C MET A 336 9.02 -13.28 -6.80
N ALA A 337 9.95 -14.22 -7.04
CA ALA A 337 10.04 -14.92 -8.33
C ALA A 337 8.68 -15.48 -8.81
N PRO A 338 7.84 -16.12 -7.96
CA PRO A 338 6.55 -16.64 -8.40
C PRO A 338 5.56 -15.59 -8.93
N ILE A 339 5.70 -14.33 -8.50
CA ILE A 339 4.77 -13.26 -8.91
C ILE A 339 5.26 -12.46 -10.12
N LEU A 340 6.52 -12.63 -10.54
CA LEU A 340 7.06 -11.85 -11.67
C LEU A 340 6.28 -12.06 -12.95
N THR A 341 5.87 -13.31 -13.26
CA THR A 341 5.10 -13.60 -14.48
C THR A 341 3.71 -12.93 -14.48
N PRO A 342 2.87 -13.11 -13.44
CA PRO A 342 1.57 -12.41 -13.38
C PRO A 342 1.74 -10.88 -13.32
N PHE A 343 2.77 -10.36 -12.67
CA PHE A 343 3.07 -8.94 -12.63
C PHE A 343 3.40 -8.38 -14.03
N ILE A 344 4.30 -9.04 -14.77
CA ILE A 344 4.64 -8.66 -16.15
C ILE A 344 3.40 -8.75 -17.06
N ALA A 345 2.61 -9.81 -16.90
CA ALA A 345 1.37 -9.98 -17.67
C ALA A 345 0.36 -8.85 -17.39
N PHE A 346 0.29 -8.37 -16.13
CA PHE A 346 -0.52 -7.22 -15.78
C PHE A 346 -0.03 -5.93 -16.45
N LEU A 347 1.26 -5.65 -16.38
CA LEU A 347 1.85 -4.46 -17.03
C LEU A 347 1.52 -4.43 -18.54
N LYS A 348 1.52 -5.60 -19.19
CA LYS A 348 1.18 -5.73 -20.62
C LYS A 348 -0.30 -5.51 -20.94
N ARG A 349 -1.20 -5.71 -19.98
CA ARG A 349 -2.67 -5.54 -20.22
C ARG A 349 -3.12 -4.10 -20.33
N ARG A 350 -2.23 -3.11 -20.14
CA ARG A 350 -2.56 -1.68 -20.14
C ARG A 350 -3.80 -1.34 -19.28
N ALA A 351 -3.94 -2.01 -18.13
CA ALA A 351 -5.10 -1.85 -17.24
C ALA A 351 -5.31 -0.39 -16.76
N LEU A 352 -4.26 0.42 -16.85
CA LEU A 352 -4.26 1.85 -16.55
C LEU A 352 -4.00 2.68 -17.80
N ALA A 353 -4.44 2.22 -18.99
CA ALA A 353 -4.26 2.96 -20.23
C ALA A 353 -4.89 4.36 -20.15
N GLY A 354 -4.17 5.36 -20.58
CA GLY A 354 -4.61 6.75 -20.57
C GLY A 354 -3.43 7.72 -20.59
N SER A 355 -3.73 8.98 -20.87
CA SER A 355 -2.75 10.07 -20.82
C SER A 355 -2.80 10.83 -19.50
N LEU A 356 -1.68 11.41 -19.10
CA LEU A 356 -1.63 12.41 -18.05
C LEU A 356 -2.09 13.75 -18.62
N ASP A 357 -3.23 14.24 -18.15
CA ASP A 357 -3.80 15.53 -18.49
C ASP A 357 -3.64 16.55 -17.35
N LEU A 358 -4.05 17.76 -17.58
CA LEU A 358 -3.98 18.83 -16.58
C LEU A 358 -4.78 18.49 -15.32
N ASP A 359 -5.94 17.85 -15.48
CA ASP A 359 -6.80 17.45 -14.36
C ASP A 359 -6.08 16.44 -13.46
N TRP A 360 -5.36 15.48 -14.05
CA TRP A 360 -4.56 14.53 -13.28
C TRP A 360 -3.48 15.24 -12.45
N PHE A 361 -2.77 16.22 -13.04
CA PHE A 361 -1.73 16.96 -12.32
C PHE A 361 -2.32 17.83 -11.21
N GLN A 362 -3.46 18.48 -11.44
CA GLN A 362 -4.15 19.27 -10.43
C GLN A 362 -4.60 18.40 -9.25
N ASP A 363 -5.21 17.25 -9.53
CA ASP A 363 -5.60 16.28 -8.50
C ASP A 363 -4.38 15.74 -7.75
N ALA A 364 -3.32 15.36 -8.47
CA ALA A 364 -2.10 14.84 -7.87
C ALA A 364 -1.45 15.87 -6.93
N ALA A 365 -1.37 17.13 -7.34
CA ALA A 365 -0.86 18.20 -6.50
C ALA A 365 -1.76 18.42 -5.27
N SER A 366 -3.08 18.41 -5.45
CA SER A 366 -4.05 18.59 -4.38
C SER A 366 -3.97 17.44 -3.36
N TYR A 367 -3.92 16.19 -3.82
CA TYR A 367 -3.76 15.04 -2.94
C TYR A 367 -2.44 15.06 -2.17
N LEU A 368 -1.33 15.41 -2.82
CA LEU A 368 -0.03 15.50 -2.15
C LEU A 368 0.03 16.63 -1.11
N LEU A 369 -0.56 17.78 -1.43
CA LEU A 369 -0.44 18.97 -0.58
C LEU A 369 -1.46 19.02 0.55
N VAL A 370 -2.70 18.52 0.34
CA VAL A 370 -3.78 18.61 1.34
C VAL A 370 -4.55 17.31 1.56
N GLY A 371 -4.27 16.26 0.80
CA GLY A 371 -4.86 14.93 1.01
C GLY A 371 -6.21 14.70 0.35
N ALA A 372 -6.66 15.59 -0.55
CA ALA A 372 -7.96 15.48 -1.19
C ALA A 372 -7.98 16.13 -2.57
N PRO A 373 -8.88 15.70 -3.48
CA PRO A 373 -8.99 16.27 -4.83
C PRO A 373 -9.67 17.64 -4.78
N TRP A 374 -8.92 18.66 -4.41
CA TRP A 374 -9.46 20.03 -4.25
C TRP A 374 -9.95 20.65 -5.56
N PHE A 375 -9.36 20.26 -6.69
CA PHE A 375 -9.65 20.82 -8.01
C PHE A 375 -10.71 20.06 -8.80
N SER A 376 -10.78 18.74 -8.68
CA SER A 376 -11.83 17.94 -9.33
C SER A 376 -13.16 18.08 -8.58
N TRP A 377 -13.83 19.19 -8.84
CA TRP A 377 -15.16 19.53 -8.31
C TRP A 377 -16.27 18.71 -8.96
N GLY A 378 -15.92 17.66 -9.68
CA GLY A 378 -16.86 16.83 -10.42
C GLY A 378 -17.95 16.26 -9.52
N ALA A 379 -19.17 16.23 -10.03
CA ALA A 379 -20.42 15.87 -9.39
C ALA A 379 -20.47 14.45 -8.75
N GLY A 380 -19.38 13.73 -8.70
CA GLY A 380 -19.32 12.37 -8.23
C GLY A 380 -18.58 12.13 -6.91
N ASN A 381 -18.00 13.14 -6.29
CA ASN A 381 -17.13 12.93 -5.14
C ASN A 381 -17.67 13.62 -3.88
N ARG A 382 -18.39 12.88 -3.03
CA ARG A 382 -18.92 13.38 -1.75
C ARG A 382 -17.82 13.87 -0.82
N PHE A 383 -16.64 13.26 -0.89
CA PHE A 383 -15.49 13.65 -0.09
C PHE A 383 -15.02 15.07 -0.47
N SER A 384 -14.91 15.37 -1.78
CA SER A 384 -14.57 16.73 -2.25
C SER A 384 -15.66 17.75 -1.88
N THR A 385 -16.93 17.36 -1.97
CA THR A 385 -18.05 18.24 -1.61
C THR A 385 -18.04 18.54 -0.12
N SER A 386 -17.88 17.51 0.74
CA SER A 386 -17.78 17.70 2.19
C SER A 386 -16.53 18.46 2.60
N LEU A 387 -15.41 18.25 1.89
CA LEU A 387 -14.18 19.03 2.05
C LEU A 387 -14.44 20.51 1.78
N ARG A 388 -15.16 20.81 0.72
CA ARG A 388 -15.53 22.17 0.35
C ARG A 388 -16.48 22.82 1.35
N ASP A 389 -17.53 22.09 1.72
CA ASP A 389 -18.62 22.61 2.55
C ASP A 389 -18.23 22.70 4.04
N GLY A 390 -17.28 21.85 4.48
CA GLY A 390 -16.72 21.87 5.84
C GLY A 390 -15.41 22.66 5.97
N ALA A 391 -14.88 23.21 4.87
CA ALA A 391 -13.62 23.93 4.91
C ALA A 391 -13.79 25.30 5.58
N LEU A 392 -12.93 25.58 6.57
CA LEU A 392 -12.84 26.89 7.20
C LEU A 392 -12.31 27.97 6.22
N LEU A 393 -11.79 27.54 5.06
CA LEU A 393 -11.14 28.38 4.07
C LEU A 393 -11.90 28.32 2.74
N SER A 394 -12.14 29.48 2.12
CA SER A 394 -12.68 29.53 0.78
C SER A 394 -11.71 28.92 -0.25
N ARG A 395 -12.22 28.61 -1.45
CA ARG A 395 -11.43 28.04 -2.55
C ARG A 395 -10.20 28.89 -2.89
N GLU A 396 -10.35 30.18 -2.92
CA GLU A 396 -9.31 31.15 -3.27
C GLU A 396 -8.18 31.11 -2.23
N TRP A 397 -8.52 31.13 -0.95
CA TRP A 397 -7.54 31.02 0.13
C TRP A 397 -6.83 29.69 0.11
N MET A 398 -7.52 28.59 -0.20
CA MET A 398 -6.87 27.29 -0.32
C MET A 398 -5.86 27.28 -1.48
N LEU A 399 -6.17 27.88 -2.63
CA LEU A 399 -5.20 28.02 -3.73
C LEU A 399 -3.97 28.79 -3.30
N VAL A 400 -4.15 29.91 -2.58
CA VAL A 400 -3.03 30.68 -2.02
C VAL A 400 -2.17 29.80 -1.11
N PHE A 401 -2.77 29.02 -0.22
CA PHE A 401 -2.02 28.13 0.67
C PHE A 401 -1.31 27.00 -0.08
N LEU A 402 -1.91 26.42 -1.12
CA LEU A 402 -1.26 25.41 -1.97
C LEU A 402 -0.02 26.00 -2.67
N VAL A 403 -0.10 27.22 -3.17
CA VAL A 403 1.03 27.93 -3.77
C VAL A 403 2.11 28.18 -2.72
N LEU A 404 1.74 28.64 -1.51
CA LEU A 404 2.70 28.89 -0.43
C LEU A 404 3.37 27.60 0.08
N LEU A 405 2.64 26.49 0.19
CA LEU A 405 3.21 25.17 0.55
C LEU A 405 4.17 24.67 -0.53
N SER A 406 3.85 24.88 -1.81
CA SER A 406 4.73 24.56 -2.93
C SER A 406 5.98 25.43 -2.94
N ALA A 407 5.84 26.74 -2.68
CA ALA A 407 6.96 27.66 -2.55
C ALA A 407 7.88 27.27 -1.38
N LEU A 408 7.31 26.87 -0.25
CA LEU A 408 8.07 26.37 0.89
C LEU A 408 8.86 25.10 0.53
N ALA A 409 8.26 24.15 -0.21
CA ALA A 409 8.98 22.99 -0.73
C ALA A 409 10.13 23.42 -1.67
N GLY A 410 9.90 24.42 -2.54
CA GLY A 410 10.93 25.03 -3.39
C GLY A 410 12.10 25.61 -2.60
N VAL A 411 11.85 26.26 -1.46
CA VAL A 411 12.90 26.71 -0.52
C VAL A 411 13.68 25.50 0.02
N GLY A 412 13.00 24.41 0.32
CA GLY A 412 13.63 23.14 0.74
C GLY A 412 14.60 22.62 -0.34
N ILE A 413 14.15 22.54 -1.59
CA ILE A 413 14.98 22.13 -2.74
C ILE A 413 16.21 23.04 -2.89
N TRP A 414 16.00 24.36 -2.90
CA TRP A 414 17.08 25.32 -3.04
C TRP A 414 18.17 25.14 -1.96
N ARG A 415 17.78 24.81 -0.72
CA ARG A 415 18.72 24.55 0.38
C ARG A 415 19.51 23.30 0.17
N VAL A 416 18.82 22.18 -0.17
CA VAL A 416 19.46 20.89 -0.41
C VAL A 416 20.52 20.98 -1.50
N VAL A 417 20.24 21.72 -2.58
CA VAL A 417 21.20 21.92 -3.68
C VAL A 417 22.43 22.74 -3.26
N ARG A 418 22.26 23.70 -2.34
CA ARG A 418 23.36 24.56 -1.89
C ARG A 418 24.27 23.91 -0.85
N GLU A 419 23.81 22.93 -0.13
CA GLU A 419 24.56 22.26 0.90
C GLU A 419 25.31 21.06 0.31
N ARG A 420 26.66 21.11 0.27
CA ARG A 420 27.50 20.04 -0.30
C ARG A 420 27.16 18.64 0.21
N ARG A 421 26.76 18.55 1.48
CA ARG A 421 26.42 17.29 2.16
C ARG A 421 25.15 16.63 1.63
N THR A 422 24.21 17.43 1.09
CA THR A 422 22.88 16.97 0.66
C THR A 422 22.63 17.16 -0.82
N VAL A 423 23.63 17.67 -1.56
CA VAL A 423 23.52 18.07 -2.98
C VAL A 423 22.97 16.97 -3.90
N ALA A 424 23.13 15.69 -3.55
CA ALA A 424 22.61 14.57 -4.32
C ALA A 424 21.17 14.17 -3.94
N LEU A 425 20.63 14.64 -2.79
CA LEU A 425 19.27 14.29 -2.36
C LEU A 425 18.15 14.75 -3.32
N PRO A 426 18.29 15.82 -4.11
CA PRO A 426 17.30 16.18 -5.13
C PRO A 426 17.02 15.06 -6.13
N LEU A 427 18.01 14.18 -6.38
CA LEU A 427 17.79 12.99 -7.22
C LEU A 427 16.64 12.13 -6.67
N PHE A 428 16.53 11.98 -5.35
CA PHE A 428 15.39 11.28 -4.75
C PHE A 428 14.18 12.22 -4.58
N LEU A 429 14.35 13.41 -4.01
CA LEU A 429 13.25 14.29 -3.60
C LEU A 429 12.41 14.77 -4.79
N ILE A 430 13.04 14.98 -5.95
CA ILE A 430 12.39 15.44 -7.19
C ILE A 430 12.44 14.33 -8.24
N GLY A 431 13.59 13.69 -8.39
CA GLY A 431 13.81 12.68 -9.43
C GLY A 431 12.92 11.44 -9.25
N GLY A 432 12.57 11.07 -8.01
CA GLY A 432 11.66 9.97 -7.73
C GLY A 432 10.27 10.15 -8.36
N PRO A 433 9.52 11.19 -8.00
CA PRO A 433 8.24 11.48 -8.65
C PRO A 433 8.39 11.75 -10.15
N ALA A 434 9.45 12.44 -10.59
CA ALA A 434 9.70 12.69 -12.00
C ALA A 434 9.90 11.38 -12.80
N LEU A 435 10.65 10.42 -12.25
CA LEU A 435 10.84 9.11 -12.88
C LEU A 435 9.52 8.33 -12.98
N MET A 436 8.66 8.42 -11.96
CA MET A 436 7.33 7.81 -12.01
C MET A 436 6.46 8.45 -13.09
N ILE A 437 6.44 9.78 -13.18
CA ILE A 437 5.71 10.52 -14.22
C ILE A 437 6.24 10.15 -15.61
N LEU A 438 7.57 10.15 -15.79
CA LEU A 438 8.20 9.75 -17.05
C LEU A 438 7.80 8.32 -17.44
N HIS A 439 7.83 7.38 -16.48
CA HIS A 439 7.38 6.01 -16.70
C HIS A 439 5.90 5.96 -17.13
N ALA A 440 5.04 6.76 -16.51
CA ALA A 440 3.63 6.84 -16.87
C ALA A 440 3.42 7.41 -18.29
N VAL A 441 4.16 8.47 -18.65
CA VAL A 441 4.12 9.09 -19.99
C VAL A 441 4.59 8.09 -21.06
N VAL A 442 5.76 7.48 -20.85
CA VAL A 442 6.33 6.51 -21.81
C VAL A 442 5.48 5.24 -21.94
N GLY A 443 4.87 4.81 -20.83
CA GLY A 443 4.00 3.64 -20.79
C GLY A 443 2.55 3.92 -21.24
N GLU A 444 2.22 5.17 -21.61
CA GLU A 444 0.85 5.60 -21.93
C GLU A 444 -0.15 5.18 -20.85
N THR A 445 0.24 5.35 -19.58
CA THR A 445 -0.58 4.96 -18.42
C THR A 445 -1.04 6.18 -17.63
N ARG A 446 -2.25 6.08 -17.06
CA ARG A 446 -2.81 7.06 -16.13
C ARG A 446 -2.87 6.44 -14.73
N PRO A 447 -1.76 6.48 -13.95
CA PRO A 447 -1.75 5.91 -12.61
C PRO A 447 -2.71 6.67 -11.70
N TYR A 448 -3.29 5.96 -10.74
CA TYR A 448 -4.06 6.61 -9.68
C TYR A 448 -3.15 7.51 -8.83
N GLN A 449 -3.70 8.58 -8.28
CA GLN A 449 -2.93 9.56 -7.49
C GLN A 449 -2.22 8.95 -6.28
N TRP A 450 -2.78 7.91 -5.67
CA TRP A 450 -2.14 7.22 -4.53
C TRP A 450 -0.85 6.46 -4.88
N TYR A 451 -0.52 6.26 -6.15
CA TYR A 451 0.82 5.80 -6.55
C TYR A 451 1.91 6.83 -6.24
N LEU A 452 1.53 8.09 -5.90
CA LEU A 452 2.46 9.12 -5.42
C LEU A 452 2.79 8.99 -3.92
N LEU A 453 2.09 8.15 -3.16
CA LEU A 453 2.35 7.96 -1.72
C LEU A 453 3.81 7.64 -1.36
N PRO A 454 4.60 6.89 -2.17
CA PRO A 454 6.04 6.71 -1.90
C PRO A 454 6.85 8.01 -1.88
N PHE A 455 6.32 9.10 -2.46
CA PHE A 455 6.99 10.39 -2.55
C PHE A 455 6.44 11.42 -1.56
N PHE A 456 5.38 11.10 -0.84
CA PHE A 456 4.88 11.96 0.24
C PHE A 456 5.93 12.23 1.33
N PRO A 457 6.75 11.24 1.77
CA PRO A 457 7.90 11.51 2.65
C PRO A 457 8.88 12.53 2.09
N ALA A 458 9.12 12.54 0.78
CA ALA A 458 10.01 13.53 0.16
C ALA A 458 9.46 14.96 0.32
N LEU A 459 8.15 15.15 0.13
CA LEU A 459 7.48 16.44 0.35
C LEU A 459 7.58 16.89 1.81
N CYS A 460 7.32 15.98 2.78
CA CYS A 460 7.49 16.26 4.20
C CYS A 460 8.92 16.70 4.52
N LEU A 461 9.93 15.99 4.00
CA LEU A 461 11.34 16.34 4.18
C LEU A 461 11.67 17.71 3.61
N LEU A 462 11.12 18.07 2.45
CA LEU A 462 11.32 19.40 1.86
C LEU A 462 10.78 20.52 2.77
N TRP A 463 9.61 20.34 3.37
CA TRP A 463 9.08 21.29 4.35
C TRP A 463 9.95 21.36 5.61
N VAL A 464 10.38 20.21 6.13
CA VAL A 464 11.29 20.16 7.29
C VAL A 464 12.59 20.92 6.98
N ILE A 465 13.21 20.68 5.84
CA ILE A 465 14.46 21.31 5.41
C ILE A 465 14.29 22.84 5.28
N ALA A 466 13.19 23.27 4.66
CA ALA A 466 12.87 24.69 4.54
C ALA A 466 12.77 25.35 5.92
N LEU A 467 11.99 24.76 6.84
CA LEU A 467 11.79 25.28 8.19
C LEU A 467 13.07 25.24 9.03
N ALA A 468 13.82 24.15 8.98
CA ALA A 468 15.07 24.00 9.73
C ALA A 468 16.07 25.11 9.37
N GLY A 469 16.01 25.60 8.17
CA GLY A 469 16.91 26.60 7.67
C GLY A 469 16.50 28.06 7.95
N PHE A 470 15.30 28.37 8.37
CA PHE A 470 14.92 29.75 8.68
C PHE A 470 15.61 30.22 9.97
N LYS A 471 16.54 31.17 9.86
CA LYS A 471 17.23 31.78 11.01
C LYS A 471 16.32 32.76 11.75
N ARG A 472 15.52 33.56 11.01
CA ARG A 472 14.59 34.52 11.60
C ARG A 472 13.38 33.80 12.18
N ARG A 473 13.12 34.04 13.49
CA ARG A 473 12.02 33.41 14.22
C ARG A 473 10.65 33.65 13.57
N ALA A 474 10.42 34.86 13.08
CA ALA A 474 9.16 35.21 12.40
C ALA A 474 8.92 34.37 11.14
N LEU A 475 9.95 34.18 10.27
CA LEU A 475 9.83 33.34 9.08
C LEU A 475 9.61 31.87 9.43
N TRP A 476 10.30 31.38 10.47
CA TRP A 476 10.10 30.02 10.97
C TRP A 476 8.64 29.83 11.47
N SER A 477 8.15 30.79 12.30
CA SER A 477 6.80 30.73 12.85
C SER A 477 5.73 30.82 11.75
N ALA A 478 5.91 31.70 10.76
CA ALA A 478 5.00 31.80 9.62
C ALA A 478 4.96 30.52 8.80
N GLY A 479 6.12 29.92 8.48
CA GLY A 479 6.19 28.65 7.77
C GLY A 479 5.63 27.48 8.59
N ALA A 480 5.88 27.42 9.89
CA ALA A 480 5.35 26.41 10.79
C ALA A 480 3.82 26.51 10.90
N PHE A 481 3.29 27.75 11.02
CA PHE A 481 1.84 27.99 11.02
C PHE A 481 1.21 27.61 9.67
N LEU A 482 1.86 27.95 8.56
CA LEU A 482 1.39 27.57 7.23
C LEU A 482 1.25 26.03 7.12
N VAL A 483 2.32 25.29 7.43
CA VAL A 483 2.34 23.83 7.27
C VAL A 483 1.36 23.15 8.25
N ALA A 484 1.44 23.46 9.53
CA ALA A 484 0.58 22.83 10.54
C ALA A 484 -0.87 23.36 10.46
N GLY A 485 -1.05 24.69 10.31
CA GLY A 485 -2.35 25.34 10.33
C GLY A 485 -3.26 24.92 9.17
N VAL A 486 -2.70 24.84 7.94
CA VAL A 486 -3.49 24.38 6.77
C VAL A 486 -4.00 22.95 6.99
N HIS A 487 -3.16 22.04 7.46
CA HIS A 487 -3.55 20.64 7.64
C HIS A 487 -4.47 20.44 8.85
N LEU A 488 -4.25 21.17 9.93
CA LEU A 488 -5.14 21.13 11.09
C LEU A 488 -6.50 21.79 10.79
N SER A 489 -6.55 22.84 9.95
CA SER A 489 -7.83 23.41 9.49
C SER A 489 -8.62 22.44 8.63
N ALA A 490 -7.92 21.54 7.91
CA ALA A 490 -8.50 20.47 7.15
C ALA A 490 -8.96 19.27 8.01
N TRP A 491 -8.73 19.28 9.33
CA TRP A 491 -9.14 18.20 10.24
C TRP A 491 -10.64 17.89 10.19
N ASN A 492 -11.51 18.89 10.12
CA ASN A 492 -12.94 18.66 9.96
C ASN A 492 -13.28 17.77 8.76
N GLN A 493 -12.40 17.77 7.76
CA GLN A 493 -12.55 16.98 6.55
C GLN A 493 -12.25 15.50 6.81
N SER A 494 -11.35 15.19 7.76
CA SER A 494 -11.12 13.81 8.19
C SER A 494 -12.29 13.23 8.98
N LYS A 495 -13.21 14.08 9.47
CA LYS A 495 -14.43 13.65 10.16
C LYS A 495 -15.30 12.75 9.27
N LEU A 496 -15.46 13.09 7.99
CA LEU A 496 -16.16 12.23 7.04
C LEU A 496 -15.50 10.84 6.92
N LEU A 497 -14.17 10.80 6.93
CA LEU A 497 -13.44 9.53 6.93
C LEU A 497 -13.66 8.71 8.20
N GLN A 498 -13.96 9.36 9.33
CA GLN A 498 -14.23 8.70 10.60
C GLN A 498 -15.69 8.23 10.70
N GLU A 499 -16.62 8.95 10.12
CA GLU A 499 -18.07 8.71 10.26
C GLU A 499 -18.62 7.68 9.26
N ALA A 500 -18.04 7.57 8.08
CA ALA A 500 -18.54 6.70 7.02
C ALA A 500 -17.46 5.77 6.45
N PRO A 501 -17.78 4.49 6.17
CA PRO A 501 -16.90 3.62 5.43
C PRO A 501 -16.73 4.12 3.98
N ILE A 502 -15.64 3.72 3.32
CA ILE A 502 -15.46 4.02 1.88
C ILE A 502 -16.61 3.40 1.09
N GLU A 503 -17.01 2.18 1.46
CA GLU A 503 -18.08 1.40 0.88
C GLU A 503 -18.83 0.66 1.99
N SER A 504 -20.14 0.79 2.05
CA SER A 504 -20.98 0.21 3.12
C SER A 504 -21.37 -1.24 2.81
N ILE A 505 -20.37 -2.14 2.62
CA ILE A 505 -20.63 -3.54 2.23
C ILE A 505 -21.28 -4.30 3.39
N ARG A 506 -20.68 -4.28 4.58
CA ARG A 506 -21.20 -4.97 5.76
C ARG A 506 -22.62 -4.50 6.09
N GLU A 507 -22.84 -3.20 6.06
CA GLU A 507 -24.12 -2.58 6.36
C GLU A 507 -25.19 -3.01 5.35
N SER A 508 -24.83 -3.16 4.06
CA SER A 508 -25.74 -3.64 3.03
C SER A 508 -26.10 -5.12 3.21
N VAL A 509 -25.16 -5.93 3.65
CA VAL A 509 -25.41 -7.37 3.93
C VAL A 509 -26.34 -7.52 5.15
N ALA A 510 -26.14 -6.73 6.19
CA ALA A 510 -26.99 -6.74 7.38
C ALA A 510 -28.48 -6.43 7.09
N LEU A 511 -28.77 -5.69 6.01
CA LEU A 511 -30.14 -5.45 5.56
C LEU A 511 -30.77 -6.67 4.85
N THR A 512 -29.96 -7.56 4.33
CA THR A 512 -30.43 -8.68 3.51
C THR A 512 -30.46 -10.01 4.28
N ARG A 513 -29.61 -10.15 5.30
CA ARG A 513 -29.44 -11.39 6.05
C ARG A 513 -29.51 -11.15 7.56
N LYS A 514 -30.28 -12.00 8.25
CA LYS A 514 -30.25 -12.08 9.72
C LYS A 514 -29.05 -12.92 10.20
N ILE A 515 -28.66 -13.92 9.43
CA ILE A 515 -27.52 -14.80 9.71
C ILE A 515 -26.41 -14.40 8.76
N THR A 516 -25.38 -13.72 9.26
CA THR A 516 -24.27 -13.19 8.48
C THR A 516 -23.04 -14.10 8.52
N ASN A 517 -22.94 -15.00 9.48
CA ASN A 517 -21.84 -15.93 9.64
C ASN A 517 -22.02 -17.20 8.78
N PRO A 518 -21.19 -17.44 7.76
CA PRO A 518 -21.31 -18.61 6.90
C PRO A 518 -20.99 -19.94 7.61
N ARG A 519 -20.45 -19.92 8.85
CA ARG A 519 -20.27 -21.12 9.69
C ARG A 519 -21.57 -21.58 10.36
N HIS A 520 -22.57 -20.71 10.43
CA HIS A 520 -23.86 -21.07 11.00
C HIS A 520 -24.62 -22.02 10.06
N PRO A 521 -25.23 -23.12 10.57
CA PRO A 521 -25.88 -24.15 9.75
C PRO A 521 -27.08 -23.63 8.95
N ASP A 522 -27.66 -22.51 9.36
CA ASP A 522 -28.81 -21.89 8.70
C ASP A 522 -28.42 -20.67 7.83
N TYR A 523 -27.16 -20.47 7.52
CA TYR A 523 -26.64 -19.30 6.82
C TYR A 523 -27.39 -18.95 5.52
N ASN A 524 -27.69 -19.93 4.68
CA ASN A 524 -28.42 -19.75 3.42
C ASN A 524 -29.91 -20.18 3.50
N LYS A 525 -30.44 -20.44 4.71
CA LYS A 525 -31.85 -20.78 4.85
C LYS A 525 -32.72 -19.53 4.97
N GLY A 526 -33.85 -19.54 4.28
CA GLY A 526 -34.86 -18.48 4.40
C GLY A 526 -34.55 -17.18 3.66
N VAL A 527 -33.43 -17.06 2.96
CA VAL A 527 -33.09 -15.90 2.11
C VAL A 527 -32.16 -16.30 0.98
N MET A 528 -32.37 -15.72 -0.19
CA MET A 528 -31.41 -15.74 -1.29
C MET A 528 -30.82 -14.34 -1.46
N THR A 529 -29.52 -14.27 -1.57
CA THR A 529 -28.81 -13.04 -1.94
C THR A 529 -28.07 -13.25 -3.25
N ALA A 530 -28.03 -12.22 -4.08
CA ALA A 530 -27.34 -12.27 -5.37
C ALA A 530 -26.51 -11.00 -5.59
N ALA A 531 -25.44 -11.15 -6.34
CA ALA A 531 -24.58 -10.05 -6.75
C ALA A 531 -23.90 -10.35 -8.09
N SER A 532 -23.53 -9.32 -8.83
CA SER A 532 -22.77 -9.45 -10.07
C SER A 532 -21.38 -8.80 -9.92
N VAL A 533 -21.20 -7.64 -10.53
CA VAL A 533 -19.97 -6.85 -10.39
C VAL A 533 -19.88 -6.32 -8.96
N MET A 534 -18.68 -6.34 -8.36
CA MET A 534 -18.47 -5.85 -7.00
C MET A 534 -19.41 -6.49 -5.97
N ASN A 535 -19.38 -7.81 -5.93
CA ASN A 535 -20.16 -8.58 -4.97
C ASN A 535 -19.75 -8.22 -3.51
N PRO A 536 -20.58 -8.54 -2.51
CA PRO A 536 -20.26 -8.30 -1.10
C PRO A 536 -19.16 -9.21 -0.54
N GLY A 537 -18.52 -10.04 -1.35
CA GLY A 537 -17.30 -10.79 -1.08
C GLY A 537 -17.31 -11.59 0.20
N CYS A 538 -16.39 -11.30 1.10
CA CYS A 538 -16.26 -11.99 2.38
C CYS A 538 -17.40 -11.69 3.37
N TYR A 539 -18.18 -10.61 3.17
CA TYR A 539 -19.35 -10.32 4.00
C TYR A 539 -20.58 -11.16 3.64
N ASP A 540 -20.68 -11.57 2.37
CA ASP A 540 -21.74 -12.49 1.90
C ASP A 540 -21.18 -13.48 0.88
N PRO A 541 -20.28 -14.38 1.31
CA PRO A 541 -19.63 -15.32 0.41
C PRO A 541 -20.58 -16.36 -0.20
N GLY A 542 -21.77 -16.53 0.39
CA GLY A 542 -22.84 -17.37 -0.12
C GLY A 542 -23.79 -16.69 -1.10
N ALA A 543 -23.51 -15.45 -1.51
CA ALA A 543 -24.33 -14.77 -2.51
C ALA A 543 -24.21 -15.46 -3.89
N TRP A 544 -25.35 -15.70 -4.53
CA TRP A 544 -25.41 -16.20 -5.90
C TRP A 544 -24.82 -15.18 -6.86
N ARG A 545 -24.06 -15.65 -7.84
CA ARG A 545 -23.45 -14.79 -8.84
C ARG A 545 -24.18 -14.86 -10.16
N PHE A 546 -24.35 -13.72 -10.81
CA PHE A 546 -24.89 -13.60 -12.17
C PHE A 546 -24.07 -12.61 -13.00
N LYS A 547 -24.02 -12.85 -14.32
CA LYS A 547 -23.30 -12.01 -15.29
C LYS A 547 -24.18 -11.54 -16.43
N SER A 548 -25.42 -12.00 -16.48
CA SER A 548 -26.40 -11.66 -17.50
C SER A 548 -27.80 -11.57 -16.92
N VAL A 549 -28.72 -10.99 -17.71
CA VAL A 549 -30.16 -10.94 -17.38
C VAL A 549 -30.73 -12.34 -17.25
N ASP A 550 -30.32 -13.27 -18.12
CA ASP A 550 -30.86 -14.64 -18.11
C ASP A 550 -30.46 -15.39 -16.84
N GLU A 551 -29.20 -15.23 -16.40
CA GLU A 551 -28.75 -15.77 -15.12
C GLU A 551 -29.51 -15.15 -13.93
N LEU A 552 -29.80 -13.86 -13.96
CA LEU A 552 -30.61 -13.21 -12.93
C LEU A 552 -32.04 -13.73 -12.95
N ARG A 553 -32.66 -13.92 -14.14
CA ARG A 553 -34.00 -14.53 -14.27
C ARG A 553 -34.04 -15.97 -13.71
N VAL A 554 -32.99 -16.75 -13.93
CA VAL A 554 -32.88 -18.10 -13.31
C VAL A 554 -32.92 -17.99 -11.78
N LEU A 555 -32.26 -17.01 -11.18
CA LEU A 555 -32.31 -16.79 -9.73
C LEU A 555 -33.68 -16.30 -9.27
N MET A 556 -34.37 -15.46 -10.05
CA MET A 556 -35.74 -15.03 -9.76
C MET A 556 -36.71 -16.24 -9.76
N ASN A 557 -36.62 -17.08 -10.79
CA ASN A 557 -37.44 -18.31 -10.85
C ASN A 557 -37.13 -19.28 -9.71
N LYS A 558 -35.87 -19.40 -9.32
CA LYS A 558 -35.45 -20.22 -8.16
C LYS A 558 -36.04 -19.66 -6.87
N ALA A 559 -36.05 -18.34 -6.69
CA ALA A 559 -36.64 -17.70 -5.52
C ALA A 559 -38.16 -17.94 -5.46
N ASP A 560 -38.86 -17.81 -6.58
CA ASP A 560 -40.29 -18.11 -6.68
C ASP A 560 -40.60 -19.57 -6.34
N GLY A 561 -39.84 -20.52 -6.92
CA GLY A 561 -40.02 -21.95 -6.66
C GLY A 561 -39.73 -22.35 -5.20
N SER A 562 -38.76 -21.70 -4.56
CA SER A 562 -38.40 -21.96 -3.16
C SER A 562 -39.20 -21.12 -2.17
N ARG A 563 -39.95 -20.13 -2.60
CA ARG A 563 -40.71 -19.17 -1.79
C ARG A 563 -39.84 -18.40 -0.79
N VAL A 564 -38.60 -18.14 -1.15
CA VAL A 564 -37.67 -17.33 -0.32
C VAL A 564 -37.44 -15.97 -0.96
N PRO A 565 -37.31 -14.88 -0.14
CA PRO A 565 -37.02 -13.56 -0.68
C PRO A 565 -35.64 -13.54 -1.34
N LEU A 566 -35.57 -12.94 -2.53
CA LEU A 566 -34.32 -12.67 -3.26
C LEU A 566 -33.94 -11.21 -3.09
N PHE A 567 -32.76 -10.96 -2.57
CA PHE A 567 -32.13 -9.64 -2.52
C PHE A 567 -30.95 -9.56 -3.49
N VAL A 568 -30.85 -8.46 -4.23
CA VAL A 568 -29.69 -8.15 -5.06
C VAL A 568 -28.94 -6.97 -4.40
N ASN A 569 -27.67 -7.21 -4.11
CA ASN A 569 -26.79 -6.22 -3.48
C ASN A 569 -25.71 -5.83 -4.50
N PHE A 570 -25.68 -4.57 -4.90
CA PHE A 570 -24.73 -4.08 -5.89
C PHE A 570 -24.18 -2.70 -5.53
N GLY A 571 -22.92 -2.49 -5.91
CA GLY A 571 -22.22 -1.20 -5.79
C GLY A 571 -21.63 -0.80 -7.14
N PHE A 572 -21.01 0.38 -7.20
CA PHE A 572 -20.36 0.88 -8.41
C PHE A 572 -21.30 0.88 -9.62
N ARG A 573 -22.45 1.54 -9.48
CA ARG A 573 -23.49 1.55 -10.52
C ARG A 573 -22.95 1.80 -11.94
N GLY A 574 -21.93 2.65 -12.12
CA GLY A 574 -21.26 2.87 -13.39
C GLY A 574 -20.62 1.64 -14.03
N LEU A 575 -20.23 0.62 -13.24
CA LEU A 575 -19.76 -0.65 -13.82
C LEU A 575 -20.88 -1.48 -14.42
N TYR A 576 -22.12 -1.28 -13.95
CA TYR A 576 -23.29 -1.93 -14.51
C TYR A 576 -23.76 -1.29 -15.83
N GLU A 577 -23.23 -0.10 -16.20
CA GLU A 577 -23.44 0.50 -17.52
C GLU A 577 -22.92 -0.40 -18.64
N THR A 578 -21.96 -1.28 -18.33
CA THR A 578 -21.51 -2.35 -19.24
C THR A 578 -22.55 -3.48 -19.40
N MET A 579 -23.58 -3.50 -18.55
CA MET A 579 -24.68 -4.46 -18.54
C MET A 579 -26.02 -3.72 -18.46
N PRO A 580 -26.38 -2.91 -19.48
CA PRO A 580 -27.55 -2.03 -19.42
C PRO A 580 -28.87 -2.78 -19.24
N ASP A 581 -28.97 -3.99 -19.73
CA ASP A 581 -30.17 -4.82 -19.60
C ASP A 581 -30.38 -5.29 -18.15
N VAL A 582 -29.29 -5.59 -17.44
CA VAL A 582 -29.32 -5.92 -16.01
C VAL A 582 -29.80 -4.72 -15.21
N LEU A 583 -29.24 -3.52 -15.48
CA LEU A 583 -29.70 -2.30 -14.79
C LEU A 583 -31.17 -2.00 -15.03
N ARG A 584 -31.63 -2.11 -16.29
CA ARG A 584 -33.04 -1.91 -16.61
C ARG A 584 -33.96 -2.86 -15.85
N LEU A 585 -33.53 -4.12 -15.68
CA LEU A 585 -34.29 -5.10 -14.93
C LEU A 585 -34.31 -4.76 -13.41
N LEU A 586 -33.16 -4.38 -12.83
CA LEU A 586 -33.06 -4.01 -11.41
C LEU A 586 -33.77 -2.70 -11.08
N ASP A 587 -33.88 -1.78 -12.04
CA ASP A 587 -34.57 -0.51 -11.91
C ASP A 587 -36.10 -0.61 -12.19
N ASP A 588 -36.58 -1.78 -12.64
CA ASP A 588 -38.02 -1.99 -12.89
C ASP A 588 -38.78 -2.07 -11.54
N PRO A 589 -39.61 -1.08 -11.19
CA PRO A 589 -40.33 -1.05 -9.94
C PRO A 589 -41.45 -2.10 -9.83
N GLN A 590 -41.83 -2.70 -10.97
CA GLN A 590 -42.77 -3.81 -10.97
C GLN A 590 -42.13 -5.11 -10.47
N LEU A 591 -40.84 -5.29 -10.75
CA LEU A 591 -40.07 -6.49 -10.43
C LEU A 591 -39.26 -6.34 -9.16
N PHE A 592 -38.68 -5.18 -8.93
CA PHE A 592 -37.80 -4.93 -7.78
C PHE A 592 -38.25 -3.75 -6.95
N GLU A 593 -38.19 -3.92 -5.64
CA GLU A 593 -38.35 -2.89 -4.63
C GLU A 593 -36.99 -2.41 -4.14
N ARG A 594 -36.72 -1.11 -4.17
CA ARG A 594 -35.50 -0.55 -3.62
C ARG A 594 -35.60 -0.52 -2.10
N VAL A 595 -34.83 -1.38 -1.42
CA VAL A 595 -34.80 -1.51 0.04
C VAL A 595 -33.97 -0.40 0.66
N ALA A 596 -32.78 -0.14 0.10
CA ALA A 596 -31.87 0.89 0.62
C ALA A 596 -30.89 1.39 -0.44
N VAL A 597 -30.46 2.65 -0.23
CA VAL A 597 -29.28 3.24 -0.88
C VAL A 597 -28.33 3.67 0.23
N LEU A 598 -27.19 3.02 0.31
CA LEU A 598 -26.18 3.25 1.33
C LEU A 598 -25.03 4.07 0.74
N PRO A 599 -24.88 5.32 1.16
CA PRO A 599 -23.83 6.18 0.64
C PRO A 599 -22.45 5.69 1.06
N GLY A 600 -21.50 5.65 0.11
CA GLY A 600 -20.07 5.55 0.39
C GLY A 600 -19.41 6.93 0.48
N GLN A 601 -18.09 6.98 0.67
CA GLN A 601 -17.34 8.25 0.62
C GLN A 601 -17.34 8.87 -0.77
N PHE A 602 -17.47 8.04 -1.81
CA PHE A 602 -17.59 8.47 -3.21
C PHE A 602 -18.97 8.09 -3.74
N VAL A 603 -19.48 8.83 -4.71
CA VAL A 603 -20.74 8.45 -5.36
C VAL A 603 -20.61 7.08 -6.03
N SER A 604 -19.46 6.81 -6.65
CA SER A 604 -19.16 5.51 -7.26
C SER A 604 -19.16 4.35 -6.25
N THR A 605 -18.91 4.60 -4.97
CA THR A 605 -18.90 3.57 -3.92
C THR A 605 -20.23 3.45 -3.16
N THR A 606 -21.29 4.10 -3.67
CA THR A 606 -22.65 3.91 -3.16
C THR A 606 -23.12 2.48 -3.43
N ARG A 607 -23.69 1.83 -2.41
CA ARG A 607 -24.32 0.51 -2.56
C ARG A 607 -25.84 0.64 -2.59
N GLU A 608 -26.44 -0.20 -3.43
CA GLU A 608 -27.89 -0.32 -3.54
C GLU A 608 -28.31 -1.75 -3.19
N VAL A 609 -29.39 -1.87 -2.44
CA VAL A 609 -30.02 -3.13 -2.10
C VAL A 609 -31.44 -3.09 -2.66
N VAL A 610 -31.74 -4.04 -3.53
CA VAL A 610 -33.08 -4.22 -4.08
C VAL A 610 -33.63 -5.61 -3.73
N ARG A 611 -34.94 -5.71 -3.52
CA ARG A 611 -35.63 -6.96 -3.23
C ARG A 611 -36.52 -7.31 -4.43
N TYR A 612 -36.45 -8.54 -4.90
CA TYR A 612 -37.35 -9.06 -5.91
C TYR A 612 -38.74 -9.21 -5.31
N ARG A 613 -39.76 -8.68 -6.01
CA ARG A 613 -41.15 -8.69 -5.54
C ARG A 613 -41.81 -10.07 -5.62
N GLY A 614 -41.26 -10.97 -6.49
CA GLY A 614 -41.79 -12.32 -6.68
C GLY A 614 -43.16 -12.34 -7.33
N THR A 615 -43.64 -13.56 -7.58
CA THR A 615 -45.02 -13.81 -7.95
C THR A 615 -45.98 -13.81 -6.74
N ALA A 616 -45.48 -13.67 -5.53
CA ALA A 616 -46.27 -13.59 -4.31
C ALA A 616 -46.99 -12.22 -4.18
N ARG A 617 -47.76 -11.87 -5.19
CA ARG A 617 -48.84 -10.91 -5.08
C ARG A 617 -50.13 -11.64 -4.62
N HIS A 618 -50.05 -12.28 -3.45
CA HIS A 618 -51.30 -12.71 -2.79
C HIS A 618 -51.05 -12.80 -1.28
#